data_8511de96b335425517d445f74bb84a1c
#
_entry.id   8511de96b335425517d445f74bb84a1c
#
_cell.length_a   1.000
_cell.length_b   1.000
_cell.length_c   1.000
_cell.angle_alpha   90.00
_cell.angle_beta   90.00
_cell.angle_gamma   90.00
#
_symmetry.space_group_name_H-M   'P 1'
#
loop_
_entity.id
_entity.type
_entity.pdbx_description
1 polymer ?
#
loop_
_entity_poly.entity_id
_entity_poly.type
_entity_poly.pdbx_seq_one_letter_code
_entity_poly.pdbx_strand_id
1 'polypeptide(L)'
;ASDVYKRQDPNRTANIALISYVDGEKAYILAPEGLKVGQKVMNGADAEVRVGNCLPLELIPVGTMVHNIELHPGKGGQMVRSAGNGAQLMAKEGKYATLRLPSGEMRMVPIVCRASVGVVGNGDHNLINIGKAGRKRNMGIRPTVRGSVMNPNDHPHGGGEGKTGIGRPGPCTPWGKPALGLKTRKKNKPSNKLIVRRRDGKALSK
;
A
#
# COMPACT_ATOMS: atom_id res chain seq x y z
N ALA A 1 -21.67 9.40 -13.49
CA ALA A 1 -21.27 8.22 -14.26
C ALA A 1 -20.22 8.65 -15.28
N SER A 2 -19.15 7.91 -15.40
CA SER A 2 -18.02 8.38 -16.21
C SER A 2 -17.43 7.24 -17.03
N ASP A 3 -16.99 7.56 -18.24
CA ASP A 3 -16.27 6.63 -19.10
C ASP A 3 -14.85 6.39 -18.57
N VAL A 4 -14.40 5.14 -18.62
CA VAL A 4 -13.13 4.71 -18.06
C VAL A 4 -12.14 4.36 -19.18
N TYR A 5 -10.95 4.98 -19.14
CA TYR A 5 -9.81 4.60 -19.99
C TYR A 5 -8.65 4.14 -19.11
N LYS A 6 -8.16 2.91 -19.28
CA LYS A 6 -7.01 2.37 -18.53
C LYS A 6 -5.71 2.95 -19.05
N ARG A 7 -4.84 3.39 -18.12
CA ARG A 7 -3.49 3.89 -18.40
C ARG A 7 -2.49 3.36 -17.37
N GLN A 8 -1.20 3.47 -17.70
CA GLN A 8 -0.09 3.19 -16.77
C GLN A 8 0.45 4.50 -16.20
N ASP A 9 0.87 4.47 -14.93
CA ASP A 9 1.53 5.58 -14.25
C ASP A 9 2.92 5.10 -13.78
N PRO A 10 4.01 5.76 -14.20
CA PRO A 10 5.37 5.37 -13.78
C PRO A 10 5.60 5.55 -12.27
N ASN A 11 4.79 6.36 -11.58
CA ASN A 11 4.93 6.63 -10.15
C ASN A 11 4.29 5.56 -9.26
N ARG A 12 3.56 4.60 -9.83
CA ARG A 12 2.87 3.56 -9.07
C ARG A 12 2.86 2.22 -9.78
N THR A 13 2.68 1.16 -9.02
CA THR A 13 2.61 -0.21 -9.55
C THR A 13 1.24 -0.54 -10.13
N ALA A 14 0.19 0.12 -9.65
CA ALA A 14 -1.19 -0.07 -10.11
C ALA A 14 -1.45 0.68 -11.42
N ASN A 15 -2.29 0.12 -12.27
CA ASN A 15 -2.85 0.85 -13.40
C ASN A 15 -3.81 1.93 -12.90
N ILE A 16 -3.95 3.00 -13.67
CA ILE A 16 -4.90 4.07 -13.44
C ILE A 16 -5.99 4.06 -14.50
N ALA A 17 -7.13 4.63 -14.17
CA ALA A 17 -8.24 4.80 -15.08
C ALA A 17 -8.61 6.28 -15.15
N LEU A 18 -8.66 6.83 -16.37
CA LEU A 18 -9.20 8.15 -16.61
C LEU A 18 -10.71 8.07 -16.61
N ILE A 19 -11.35 8.84 -15.76
CA ILE A 19 -12.80 8.99 -15.70
C ILE A 19 -13.20 10.39 -16.18
N SER A 20 -14.33 10.46 -16.88
CA SER A 20 -14.97 11.72 -17.28
C SER A 20 -16.28 11.86 -16.52
N TYR A 21 -16.39 12.87 -15.69
CA TYR A 21 -17.62 13.16 -14.94
C TYR A 21 -18.70 13.74 -15.85
N VAL A 22 -19.95 13.74 -15.38
CA VAL A 22 -21.10 14.25 -16.12
C VAL A 22 -21.00 15.76 -16.41
N ASP A 23 -20.33 16.49 -15.51
CA ASP A 23 -20.03 17.92 -15.64
C ASP A 23 -18.85 18.22 -16.60
N GLY A 24 -18.23 17.18 -17.20
CA GLY A 24 -17.12 17.30 -18.13
C GLY A 24 -15.74 17.30 -17.47
N GLU A 25 -15.65 17.34 -16.13
CA GLU A 25 -14.38 17.23 -15.42
C GLU A 25 -13.76 15.84 -15.63
N LYS A 26 -12.43 15.79 -15.69
CA LYS A 26 -11.68 14.54 -15.84
C LYS A 26 -10.77 14.30 -14.66
N ALA A 27 -10.79 13.09 -14.12
CA ALA A 27 -9.91 12.70 -13.01
C ALA A 27 -9.36 11.28 -13.20
N TYR A 28 -8.26 10.99 -12.50
CA TYR A 28 -7.70 9.64 -12.46
C TYR A 28 -8.06 8.92 -11.17
N ILE A 29 -8.49 7.68 -11.31
CA ILE A 29 -8.67 6.75 -10.20
C ILE A 29 -7.71 5.56 -10.32
N LEU A 30 -7.48 4.83 -9.22
CA LEU A 30 -6.84 3.52 -9.29
C LEU A 30 -7.77 2.56 -10.04
N ALA A 31 -7.24 1.84 -11.02
CA ALA A 31 -8.03 0.87 -11.77
C ALA A 31 -8.15 -0.43 -10.95
N PRO A 32 -9.32 -0.80 -10.44
CA PRO A 32 -9.53 -2.09 -9.82
C PRO A 32 -9.49 -3.22 -10.85
N GLU A 33 -9.28 -4.42 -10.35
CA GLU A 33 -9.37 -5.64 -11.15
C GLU A 33 -10.80 -5.80 -11.69
N GLY A 34 -10.91 -6.21 -12.95
CA GLY A 34 -12.21 -6.40 -13.59
C GLY A 34 -12.87 -5.13 -14.14
N LEU A 35 -12.35 -3.93 -13.87
CA LEU A 35 -12.89 -2.70 -14.44
C LEU A 35 -12.69 -2.69 -15.97
N LYS A 36 -13.73 -2.39 -16.73
CA LYS A 36 -13.71 -2.34 -18.20
C LYS A 36 -13.82 -0.90 -18.70
N VAL A 37 -13.29 -0.63 -19.88
CA VAL A 37 -13.47 0.65 -20.58
C VAL A 37 -14.96 0.84 -20.90
N GLY A 38 -15.48 2.06 -20.73
CA GLY A 38 -16.91 2.37 -20.91
C GLY A 38 -17.80 1.99 -19.71
N GLN A 39 -17.26 1.40 -18.66
CA GLN A 39 -18.01 1.10 -17.45
C GLN A 39 -18.24 2.38 -16.63
N LYS A 40 -19.47 2.55 -16.16
CA LYS A 40 -19.85 3.67 -15.28
C LYS A 40 -19.40 3.38 -13.85
N VAL A 41 -18.78 4.35 -13.19
CA VAL A 41 -18.41 4.31 -11.78
C VAL A 41 -19.05 5.48 -11.02
N MET A 42 -19.38 5.25 -9.75
CA MET A 42 -20.04 6.24 -8.91
C MET A 42 -19.24 6.47 -7.63
N ASN A 43 -19.30 7.69 -7.13
CA ASN A 43 -18.71 8.07 -5.85
C ASN A 43 -19.76 8.79 -4.99
N GLY A 44 -20.12 8.23 -3.87
CA GLY A 44 -21.11 8.82 -2.95
C GLY A 44 -21.82 7.77 -2.13
N ALA A 45 -22.76 8.25 -1.29
CA ALA A 45 -23.57 7.37 -0.45
C ALA A 45 -24.59 6.57 -1.27
N ASP A 46 -25.08 7.11 -2.38
CA ASP A 46 -26.08 6.49 -3.24
C ASP A 46 -25.47 5.50 -4.25
N ALA A 47 -24.15 5.29 -4.20
CA ALA A 47 -23.48 4.38 -5.10
C ALA A 47 -23.78 2.92 -4.74
N GLU A 48 -24.04 2.09 -5.75
CA GLU A 48 -24.18 0.64 -5.55
C GLU A 48 -22.84 -0.01 -5.18
N VAL A 49 -22.88 -1.13 -4.46
CA VAL A 49 -21.68 -1.91 -4.08
C VAL A 49 -21.20 -2.70 -5.30
N ARG A 50 -20.58 -1.99 -6.26
CA ARG A 50 -19.96 -2.56 -7.47
C ARG A 50 -18.48 -2.23 -7.53
N VAL A 51 -17.71 -3.10 -8.19
CA VAL A 51 -16.27 -2.89 -8.39
C VAL A 51 -16.01 -1.55 -9.10
N GLY A 52 -15.16 -0.74 -8.48
CA GLY A 52 -14.81 0.60 -8.95
C GLY A 52 -15.57 1.73 -8.28
N ASN A 53 -16.72 1.47 -7.68
CA ASN A 53 -17.48 2.48 -6.96
C ASN A 53 -16.83 2.80 -5.60
N CYS A 54 -16.93 4.05 -5.18
CA CYS A 54 -16.37 4.55 -3.93
C CYS A 54 -17.51 4.95 -2.98
N LEU A 55 -17.55 4.33 -1.81
CA LEU A 55 -18.59 4.53 -0.80
C LEU A 55 -17.99 4.74 0.59
N PRO A 56 -18.74 5.34 1.53
CA PRO A 56 -18.45 5.26 2.96
C PRO A 56 -18.43 3.79 3.43
N LEU A 57 -17.51 3.44 4.34
CA LEU A 57 -17.40 2.07 4.87
C LEU A 57 -18.70 1.59 5.55
N GLU A 58 -19.49 2.53 6.05
CA GLU A 58 -20.80 2.27 6.63
C GLU A 58 -21.75 1.52 5.69
N LEU A 59 -21.73 1.86 4.40
CA LEU A 59 -22.64 1.32 3.39
C LEU A 59 -22.11 0.05 2.72
N ILE A 60 -20.82 -0.27 2.88
CA ILE A 60 -20.21 -1.45 2.26
C ILE A 60 -20.49 -2.69 3.12
N PRO A 61 -21.03 -3.79 2.59
CA PRO A 61 -21.27 -5.02 3.34
C PRO A 61 -19.99 -5.61 3.95
N VAL A 62 -20.14 -6.23 5.13
CA VAL A 62 -19.05 -7.01 5.76
C VAL A 62 -18.64 -8.17 4.85
N GLY A 63 -17.36 -8.47 4.79
CA GLY A 63 -16.78 -9.48 3.90
C GLY A 63 -16.31 -8.93 2.57
N THR A 64 -16.73 -7.73 2.15
CA THR A 64 -16.35 -7.12 0.88
C THR A 64 -14.88 -6.75 0.85
N MET A 65 -14.24 -6.98 -0.31
CA MET A 65 -12.88 -6.50 -0.59
C MET A 65 -12.92 -5.04 -1.01
N VAL A 66 -12.06 -4.23 -0.40
CA VAL A 66 -11.97 -2.78 -0.64
C VAL A 66 -10.51 -2.34 -0.83
N HIS A 67 -10.32 -1.25 -1.53
CA HIS A 67 -9.01 -0.62 -1.75
C HIS A 67 -9.11 0.90 -1.65
N ASN A 68 -7.98 1.60 -1.77
CA ASN A 68 -7.91 3.06 -1.75
C ASN A 68 -8.65 3.68 -0.54
N ILE A 69 -8.35 3.19 0.65
CA ILE A 69 -9.09 3.45 1.89
C ILE A 69 -8.59 4.76 2.53
N GLU A 70 -9.51 5.62 2.93
CA GLU A 70 -9.21 6.80 3.73
C GLU A 70 -8.87 6.42 5.18
N LEU A 71 -7.98 7.18 5.80
CA LEU A 71 -7.68 7.11 7.23
C LEU A 71 -8.40 8.18 8.05
N HIS A 72 -8.69 9.30 7.41
CA HIS A 72 -9.43 10.43 7.96
C HIS A 72 -10.48 10.86 6.94
N PRO A 73 -11.72 11.14 7.35
CA PRO A 73 -12.76 11.56 6.42
C PRO A 73 -12.34 12.76 5.57
N GLY A 74 -12.58 12.70 4.27
CA GLY A 74 -12.29 13.78 3.33
C GLY A 74 -10.82 14.02 2.96
N LYS A 75 -9.88 13.25 3.55
CA LYS A 75 -8.45 13.40 3.25
C LYS A 75 -8.01 12.66 1.98
N GLY A 76 -8.87 11.83 1.42
CA GLY A 76 -8.55 10.96 0.28
C GLY A 76 -7.92 9.63 0.67
N GLY A 77 -7.90 8.70 -0.25
CA GLY A 77 -7.41 7.34 -0.03
C GLY A 77 -5.90 7.30 0.24
N GLN A 78 -5.50 6.62 1.31
CA GLN A 78 -4.12 6.52 1.78
C GLN A 78 -3.62 5.09 1.90
N MET A 79 -4.52 4.10 2.10
CA MET A 79 -4.15 2.70 2.31
C MET A 79 -4.61 1.81 1.15
N VAL A 80 -3.92 0.68 0.97
CA VAL A 80 -4.26 -0.35 -0.01
C VAL A 80 -4.36 0.23 -1.43
N ARG A 81 -3.24 0.77 -1.93
CA ARG A 81 -3.16 1.46 -3.22
C ARG A 81 -2.20 0.82 -4.22
N SER A 82 -1.40 -0.16 -3.78
CA SER A 82 -0.45 -0.86 -4.65
C SER A 82 -1.12 -1.97 -5.45
N ALA A 83 -0.52 -2.34 -6.58
CA ALA A 83 -1.02 -3.39 -7.48
C ALA A 83 -1.34 -4.70 -6.76
N GLY A 84 -2.45 -5.32 -7.10
CA GLY A 84 -2.89 -6.60 -6.55
C GLY A 84 -3.34 -6.59 -5.10
N ASN A 85 -3.36 -5.43 -4.42
CA ASN A 85 -3.72 -5.35 -3.02
C ASN A 85 -5.22 -5.07 -2.82
N GLY A 86 -5.78 -5.73 -1.83
CA GLY A 86 -7.13 -5.51 -1.31
C GLY A 86 -7.14 -5.67 0.20
N ALA A 87 -8.02 -4.97 0.89
CA ALA A 87 -8.33 -5.17 2.29
C ALA A 87 -9.75 -5.72 2.43
N GLN A 88 -9.97 -6.57 3.40
CA GLN A 88 -11.31 -7.12 3.67
C GLN A 88 -11.95 -6.37 4.82
N LEU A 89 -13.19 -5.94 4.63
CA LEU A 89 -14.02 -5.38 5.70
C LEU A 89 -14.52 -6.53 6.60
N MET A 90 -14.02 -6.60 7.83
CA MET A 90 -14.29 -7.72 8.73
C MET A 90 -15.49 -7.48 9.65
N ALA A 91 -15.61 -6.27 10.18
CA ALA A 91 -16.68 -5.91 11.11
C ALA A 91 -16.93 -4.39 11.10
N LYS A 92 -18.09 -4.00 11.60
CA LYS A 92 -18.46 -2.62 11.86
C LYS A 92 -18.97 -2.55 13.31
N GLU A 93 -18.31 -1.72 14.12
CA GLU A 93 -18.64 -1.59 15.54
C GLU A 93 -18.65 -0.11 15.95
N GLY A 94 -19.82 0.39 16.28
CA GLY A 94 -20.02 1.79 16.66
C GLY A 94 -19.51 2.75 15.60
N LYS A 95 -18.49 3.54 15.93
CA LYS A 95 -17.90 4.57 15.03
C LYS A 95 -16.76 4.05 14.15
N TYR A 96 -16.43 2.76 14.23
CA TYR A 96 -15.27 2.18 13.54
C TYR A 96 -15.63 0.97 12.70
N ALA A 97 -14.93 0.83 11.59
CA ALA A 97 -14.89 -0.36 10.75
C ALA A 97 -13.54 -1.06 10.92
N THR A 98 -13.56 -2.37 11.14
CA THR A 98 -12.35 -3.19 11.27
C THR A 98 -11.98 -3.78 9.92
N LEU A 99 -10.78 -3.47 9.46
CA LEU A 99 -10.23 -3.91 8.18
C LEU A 99 -9.07 -4.88 8.39
N ARG A 100 -9.07 -5.98 7.65
CA ARG A 100 -7.92 -6.87 7.49
C ARG A 100 -7.10 -6.39 6.29
N LEU A 101 -5.91 -5.87 6.56
CA LEU A 101 -4.98 -5.36 5.56
C LEU A 101 -4.22 -6.48 4.83
N PRO A 102 -3.64 -6.22 3.64
CA PRO A 102 -2.83 -7.20 2.92
C PRO A 102 -1.64 -7.75 3.74
N SER A 103 -1.13 -6.98 4.69
CA SER A 103 -0.08 -7.41 5.62
C SER A 103 -0.53 -8.42 6.69
N GLY A 104 -1.85 -8.69 6.80
CA GLY A 104 -2.47 -9.46 7.87
C GLY A 104 -2.81 -8.64 9.13
N GLU A 105 -2.42 -7.36 9.20
CA GLU A 105 -2.79 -6.46 10.30
C GLU A 105 -4.30 -6.21 10.28
N MET A 106 -4.92 -6.28 11.45
CA MET A 106 -6.30 -5.86 11.65
C MET A 106 -6.32 -4.47 12.28
N ARG A 107 -6.95 -3.53 11.59
CA ARG A 107 -6.97 -2.13 11.98
C ARG A 107 -8.36 -1.54 11.90
N MET A 108 -8.67 -0.69 12.88
CA MET A 108 -9.88 0.12 12.92
C MET A 108 -9.69 1.41 12.11
N VAL A 109 -10.72 1.79 11.39
CA VAL A 109 -10.82 3.04 10.62
C VAL A 109 -12.19 3.65 10.90
N PRO A 110 -12.35 4.98 11.01
CA PRO A 110 -13.66 5.58 11.18
C PRO A 110 -14.64 5.13 10.08
N ILE A 111 -15.84 4.80 10.45
CA ILE A 111 -16.86 4.21 9.55
C ILE A 111 -17.28 5.17 8.43
N VAL A 112 -17.16 6.47 8.66
CA VAL A 112 -17.44 7.56 7.70
C VAL A 112 -16.40 7.66 6.59
N CYS A 113 -15.19 7.09 6.80
CA CYS A 113 -14.14 7.06 5.79
C CYS A 113 -14.59 6.31 4.54
N ARG A 114 -14.18 6.81 3.37
CA ARG A 114 -14.52 6.20 2.09
C ARG A 114 -13.49 5.14 1.68
N ALA A 115 -13.97 4.18 0.92
CA ALA A 115 -13.14 3.17 0.28
C ALA A 115 -13.74 2.79 -1.07
N SER A 116 -12.90 2.35 -2.00
CA SER A 116 -13.34 1.84 -3.29
C SER A 116 -13.52 0.32 -3.22
N VAL A 117 -14.61 -0.17 -3.81
CA VAL A 117 -14.96 -1.60 -3.83
C VAL A 117 -14.06 -2.35 -4.82
N GLY A 118 -13.59 -3.53 -4.42
CA GLY A 118 -12.76 -4.43 -5.21
C GLY A 118 -11.29 -4.43 -4.81
N VAL A 119 -10.48 -5.11 -5.59
CA VAL A 119 -9.02 -5.25 -5.44
C VAL A 119 -8.34 -4.39 -6.48
N VAL A 120 -7.17 -3.81 -6.16
CA VAL A 120 -6.38 -3.04 -7.13
C VAL A 120 -5.90 -3.94 -8.27
N GLY A 121 -6.06 -3.51 -9.49
CA GLY A 121 -5.63 -4.26 -10.68
C GLY A 121 -4.11 -4.41 -10.80
N ASN A 122 -3.66 -5.07 -11.89
CA ASN A 122 -2.24 -5.37 -12.15
C ASN A 122 -1.61 -6.30 -11.11
N GLY A 123 -2.34 -7.34 -10.65
CA GLY A 123 -1.91 -8.28 -9.62
C GLY A 123 -0.57 -8.97 -9.91
N ASP A 124 -0.29 -9.23 -11.19
CA ASP A 124 0.94 -9.90 -11.65
C ASP A 124 2.17 -8.99 -11.69
N HIS A 125 2.07 -7.74 -11.24
CA HIS A 125 3.20 -6.79 -11.25
C HIS A 125 4.46 -7.34 -10.59
N ASN A 126 4.33 -8.10 -9.51
CA ASN A 126 5.47 -8.68 -8.78
C ASN A 126 6.12 -9.87 -9.51
N LEU A 127 5.46 -10.45 -10.51
CA LEU A 127 5.96 -11.58 -11.31
C LEU A 127 6.80 -11.11 -12.48
N ILE A 128 6.84 -9.81 -12.77
CA ILE A 128 7.57 -9.24 -13.90
C ILE A 128 9.07 -9.37 -13.70
N ASN A 129 9.72 -10.11 -14.61
CA ASN A 129 11.16 -10.13 -14.69
C ASN A 129 11.68 -8.91 -15.47
N ILE A 130 12.43 -8.05 -14.79
CA ILE A 130 12.97 -6.80 -15.38
C ILE A 130 14.05 -7.12 -16.43
N GLY A 131 14.76 -8.24 -16.29
CA GLY A 131 15.72 -8.79 -17.25
C GLY A 131 17.09 -8.10 -17.21
N LYS A 132 17.18 -6.78 -17.22
CA LYS A 132 18.46 -6.07 -17.27
C LYS A 132 18.50 -4.84 -16.34
N ALA A 133 19.73 -4.50 -15.91
CA ALA A 133 19.97 -3.37 -15.00
C ALA A 133 19.52 -2.02 -15.59
N GLY A 134 19.61 -1.83 -16.91
CA GLY A 134 19.16 -0.63 -17.59
C GLY A 134 17.67 -0.34 -17.39
N ARG A 135 16.81 -1.37 -17.33
CA ARG A 135 15.39 -1.18 -17.02
C ARG A 135 15.16 -0.65 -15.61
N LYS A 136 15.93 -1.14 -14.63
CA LYS A 136 15.89 -0.58 -13.25
C LYS A 136 16.33 0.89 -13.25
N ARG A 137 17.37 1.25 -14.01
CA ARG A 137 17.80 2.65 -14.16
C ARG A 137 16.71 3.54 -14.74
N ASN A 138 16.00 3.06 -15.77
CA ASN A 138 14.90 3.80 -16.38
C ASN A 138 13.70 3.98 -15.42
N MET A 139 13.56 3.12 -14.40
CA MET A 139 12.58 3.27 -13.30
C MET A 139 13.03 4.23 -12.21
N GLY A 140 14.19 4.92 -12.38
CA GLY A 140 14.76 5.83 -11.40
C GLY A 140 15.53 5.15 -10.25
N ILE A 141 15.72 3.83 -10.29
CA ILE A 141 16.41 3.07 -9.25
C ILE A 141 17.92 3.13 -9.52
N ARG A 142 18.68 3.75 -8.63
CA ARG A 142 20.15 3.76 -8.70
C ARG A 142 20.73 2.44 -8.20
N PRO A 143 21.94 2.04 -8.68
CA PRO A 143 22.66 0.89 -8.14
C PRO A 143 22.94 1.07 -6.64
N THR A 144 22.81 -0.03 -5.88
CA THR A 144 23.10 -0.05 -4.45
C THR A 144 24.45 -0.70 -4.23
N VAL A 145 25.33 -0.04 -3.50
CA VAL A 145 26.63 -0.56 -3.07
C VAL A 145 26.49 -1.16 -1.68
N ARG A 146 26.94 -2.38 -1.48
CA ARG A 146 26.93 -3.03 -0.16
C ARG A 146 28.06 -2.48 0.74
N GLY A 147 27.83 -2.37 2.04
CA GLY A 147 28.78 -1.80 2.98
C GLY A 147 30.13 -2.52 3.07
N SER A 148 30.18 -3.83 2.78
CA SER A 148 31.42 -4.63 2.82
C SER A 148 32.43 -4.30 1.72
N VAL A 149 32.06 -3.54 0.70
CA VAL A 149 32.96 -3.07 -0.38
C VAL A 149 33.33 -1.60 -0.26
N MET A 150 32.93 -0.96 0.83
CA MET A 150 33.25 0.42 1.18
C MET A 150 34.49 0.47 2.08
N ASN A 151 35.05 1.68 2.26
CA ASN A 151 36.12 1.92 3.19
C ASN A 151 35.61 1.89 4.67
N PRO A 152 36.50 1.66 5.65
CA PRO A 152 36.10 1.61 7.07
C PRO A 152 35.47 2.90 7.60
N ASN A 153 35.81 4.05 7.03
CA ASN A 153 35.23 5.35 7.36
C ASN A 153 33.81 5.55 6.78
N ASP A 154 33.47 4.81 5.72
CA ASP A 154 32.18 4.98 5.02
C ASP A 154 31.09 4.04 5.58
N HIS A 155 31.50 2.88 6.07
CA HIS A 155 30.56 1.88 6.57
C HIS A 155 31.17 1.01 7.67
N PRO A 156 30.41 0.62 8.71
CA PRO A 156 30.86 -0.30 9.77
C PRO A 156 31.33 -1.68 9.29
N HIS A 157 30.93 -2.09 8.09
CA HIS A 157 31.37 -3.34 7.44
C HIS A 157 32.52 -3.13 6.45
N GLY A 158 33.01 -1.92 6.32
CA GLY A 158 34.09 -1.57 5.38
C GLY A 158 35.45 -2.05 5.87
N GLY A 159 36.38 -2.14 4.94
CA GLY A 159 37.78 -2.55 5.18
C GLY A 159 38.01 -4.05 5.10
N GLY A 160 39.24 -4.45 5.44
CA GLY A 160 39.72 -5.79 5.31
C GLY A 160 40.32 -6.09 3.94
N GLU A 161 40.91 -7.27 3.80
CA GLU A 161 41.57 -7.72 2.58
C GLU A 161 40.68 -8.73 1.83
N GLY A 162 40.59 -8.54 0.51
CA GLY A 162 39.82 -9.42 -0.35
C GLY A 162 38.33 -9.44 0.00
N LYS A 163 37.75 -10.63 0.07
CA LYS A 163 36.34 -10.84 0.38
C LYS A 163 36.14 -11.04 1.88
N THR A 164 36.18 -9.95 2.65
CA THR A 164 35.98 -9.98 4.09
C THR A 164 34.50 -10.15 4.49
N GLY A 165 34.27 -10.83 5.62
CA GLY A 165 32.97 -10.93 6.25
C GLY A 165 32.55 -9.63 6.96
N ILE A 166 31.40 -9.65 7.61
CA ILE A 166 30.83 -8.48 8.32
C ILE A 166 31.69 -8.06 9.52
N GLY A 167 32.42 -9.00 10.16
CA GLY A 167 33.28 -8.74 11.33
C GLY A 167 32.52 -8.25 12.58
N ARG A 168 31.20 -8.44 12.65
CA ARG A 168 30.32 -8.00 13.75
C ARG A 168 29.29 -9.09 14.06
N PRO A 169 28.67 -9.10 15.28
CA PRO A 169 27.66 -10.08 15.64
C PRO A 169 26.43 -10.10 14.71
N GLY A 170 26.18 -9.00 13.98
CA GLY A 170 25.10 -8.89 13.02
C GLY A 170 25.30 -7.74 12.04
N PRO A 171 24.52 -7.71 10.93
CA PRO A 171 24.63 -6.64 9.95
C PRO A 171 24.19 -5.30 10.54
N CYS A 172 24.92 -4.25 10.19
CA CYS A 172 24.66 -2.88 10.61
C CYS A 172 24.30 -1.98 9.43
N THR A 173 23.58 -0.91 9.73
CA THR A 173 23.38 0.21 8.82
C THR A 173 24.66 1.08 8.74
N PRO A 174 24.80 2.01 7.77
CA PRO A 174 25.93 2.94 7.71
C PRO A 174 26.14 3.72 9.02
N TRP A 175 25.11 3.91 9.81
CA TRP A 175 25.15 4.61 11.10
C TRP A 175 25.36 3.68 12.31
N GLY A 176 25.74 2.44 12.11
CA GLY A 176 26.05 1.48 13.18
C GLY A 176 24.84 0.85 13.88
N LYS A 177 23.62 1.13 13.48
CA LYS A 177 22.42 0.48 14.03
C LYS A 177 22.24 -0.92 13.43
N PRO A 178 21.65 -1.90 14.18
CA PRO A 178 21.30 -3.20 13.59
C PRO A 178 20.43 -3.04 12.35
N ALA A 179 20.81 -3.68 11.23
CA ALA A 179 20.08 -3.59 9.96
C ALA A 179 18.88 -4.53 9.90
N LEU A 180 18.93 -5.68 10.58
CA LEU A 180 17.87 -6.68 10.59
C LEU A 180 17.30 -6.86 12.01
N GLY A 181 15.99 -7.05 12.09
CA GLY A 181 15.28 -7.35 13.34
C GLY A 181 15.04 -6.18 14.29
N LEU A 182 15.60 -5.00 14.04
CA LEU A 182 15.38 -3.82 14.89
C LEU A 182 13.94 -3.31 14.73
N LYS A 183 13.20 -3.28 15.84
CA LYS A 183 11.85 -2.71 15.90
C LYS A 183 11.93 -1.19 15.96
N THR A 184 11.72 -0.52 14.82
CA THR A 184 11.83 0.95 14.70
C THR A 184 10.54 1.70 15.03
N ARG A 185 9.40 1.02 15.13
CA ARG A 185 8.12 1.66 15.50
C ARG A 185 8.20 2.19 16.94
N LYS A 186 7.89 3.47 17.12
CA LYS A 186 7.81 4.09 18.46
C LYS A 186 6.73 3.39 19.30
N LYS A 187 7.03 3.08 20.57
CA LYS A 187 6.11 2.38 21.49
C LYS A 187 4.80 3.16 21.71
N ASN A 188 4.90 4.47 21.93
CA ASN A 188 3.78 5.35 22.27
C ASN A 188 3.20 6.07 21.03
N LYS A 189 3.02 5.37 19.91
CA LYS A 189 2.42 5.96 18.72
C LYS A 189 0.90 6.04 18.87
N PRO A 190 0.23 7.21 18.67
CA PRO A 190 -1.23 7.36 18.84
C PRO A 190 -2.04 6.33 18.04
N SER A 191 -1.56 5.97 16.85
CA SER A 191 -2.23 4.97 16.00
C SER A 191 -2.23 3.54 16.56
N ASN A 192 -1.56 3.27 17.69
CA ASN A 192 -1.62 1.95 18.34
C ASN A 192 -3.03 1.64 18.85
N LYS A 193 -3.80 2.64 19.26
CA LYS A 193 -5.20 2.48 19.72
C LYS A 193 -6.12 1.91 18.63
N LEU A 194 -5.76 2.11 17.36
CA LEU A 194 -6.54 1.67 16.19
C LEU A 194 -6.11 0.31 15.64
N ILE A 195 -5.06 -0.30 16.17
CA ILE A 195 -4.58 -1.62 15.74
C ILE A 195 -5.12 -2.67 16.70
N VAL A 196 -5.99 -3.54 16.20
CA VAL A 196 -6.57 -4.66 16.97
C VAL A 196 -5.59 -5.81 17.05
N ARG A 197 -4.99 -6.17 15.90
CA ARG A 197 -4.06 -7.30 15.78
C ARG A 197 -2.96 -6.96 14.80
N ARG A 198 -1.72 -7.26 15.17
CA ARG A 198 -0.56 -7.07 14.30
C ARG A 198 -0.45 -8.17 13.23
N ARG A 199 0.41 -7.95 12.22
CA ARG A 199 0.69 -8.91 11.14
C ARG A 199 1.21 -10.27 11.63
N ASP A 200 1.88 -10.31 12.77
CA ASP A 200 2.38 -11.52 13.43
C ASP A 200 1.31 -12.26 14.26
N GLY A 201 0.07 -11.82 14.20
CA GLY A 201 -1.06 -12.41 14.90
C GLY A 201 -1.17 -12.05 16.38
N LYS A 202 -0.23 -11.28 16.93
CA LYS A 202 -0.27 -10.86 18.33
C LYS A 202 -1.14 -9.61 18.52
N ALA A 203 -1.96 -9.62 19.57
CA ALA A 203 -2.62 -8.40 20.00
C ALA A 203 -1.56 -7.37 20.44
N LEU A 204 -1.85 -6.09 20.29
CA LEU A 204 -1.02 -5.06 20.91
C LEU A 204 -1.20 -5.17 22.42
N SER A 205 -0.13 -5.49 23.14
CA SER A 205 -0.10 -5.31 24.59
C SER A 205 -0.41 -3.84 24.90
N LYS A 206 -1.47 -3.63 25.65
CA LYS A 206 -1.83 -2.32 26.20
C LYS A 206 -0.70 -1.74 27.03
#